data_6e9c1fc8eed789b2910fad1396433049
#
_entry.id   6e9c1fc8eed789b2910fad1396433049
#
_cell.length_a   1.000
_cell.length_b   1.000
_cell.length_c   1.000
_cell.angle_alpha   90.00
_cell.angle_beta   90.00
_cell.angle_gamma   90.00
#
_symmetry.space_group_name_H-M   'P 1'
#
loop_
_entity.id
_entity.type
_entity.pdbx_description
1 polymer ?
#
loop_
_entity_poly.entity_id
_entity_poly.type
_entity_poly.pdbx_seq_one_letter_code
_entity_poly.pdbx_strand_id
1 'polypeptide(L)'
;MKRVREPRPPNDGTPHVPVLLAEVLAALDLPDRALAVDGTFGAGGYTRAMLEADPSVHVLAIDRDPGAIADGAPLVASSEGRLTLVPGRFGTLDGSVRDAGWGQADAVVLDIGVSSVQIDQAERGFSFRHDGPLDMRMERTGRSAADIVNDAEEADLADIIYHYGEERRSRAVARAIVEARRKGRIETTAALAEVVASVVWADPASGINPATRTFQGLRIAVNDELGELVQALHAAERILRPGGRLAVVTFHSLEDRIVKQFFSARSGRAAQGSRHLPSLEAPAPRSFLAVTKGPVLPSDSEIHANPRARSAKLRAVERTDAPAPAPLAAIEALASLPERTVRSARR
;
A
#
# COMPACT_ATOMS: atom_id res chain seq x y z
N MET A 1 39.93 -10.76 -5.64
CA MET A 1 38.67 -11.42 -6.03
C MET A 1 37.79 -11.57 -4.78
N LYS A 2 36.82 -10.68 -4.58
CA LYS A 2 35.83 -10.82 -3.51
C LYS A 2 34.73 -11.73 -4.02
N ARG A 3 34.51 -12.87 -3.34
CA ARG A 3 33.40 -13.79 -3.62
C ARG A 3 32.07 -13.04 -3.38
N VAL A 4 31.31 -12.84 -4.44
CA VAL A 4 29.91 -12.43 -4.38
C VAL A 4 29.17 -13.62 -3.75
N ARG A 5 28.58 -13.41 -2.55
CA ARG A 5 27.69 -14.39 -1.94
C ARG A 5 26.43 -14.48 -2.81
N GLU A 6 26.17 -15.64 -3.35
CA GLU A 6 24.88 -15.94 -3.98
C GLU A 6 23.73 -15.74 -2.96
N PRO A 7 22.63 -15.13 -3.37
CA PRO A 7 21.46 -15.00 -2.50
C PRO A 7 20.88 -16.40 -2.26
N ARG A 8 20.64 -16.73 -1.01
CA ARG A 8 19.99 -17.96 -0.55
C ARG A 8 18.57 -18.01 -1.13
N PRO A 9 18.12 -19.14 -1.68
CA PRO A 9 16.76 -19.26 -2.19
C PRO A 9 15.76 -19.13 -1.05
N PRO A 10 14.64 -18.40 -1.24
CA PRO A 10 13.58 -18.34 -0.25
C PRO A 10 12.75 -19.62 -0.38
N ASN A 11 12.87 -20.53 0.54
CA ASN A 11 11.82 -21.44 0.98
C ASN A 11 12.41 -22.56 1.86
N ASP A 12 12.69 -22.20 3.12
CA ASP A 12 13.06 -23.18 4.16
C ASP A 12 11.88 -23.53 5.09
N GLY A 13 10.64 -23.20 4.68
CA GLY A 13 9.43 -23.54 5.44
C GLY A 13 9.20 -22.67 6.68
N THR A 14 10.01 -21.65 6.92
CA THR A 14 9.76 -20.68 8.00
C THR A 14 8.56 -19.81 7.63
N PRO A 15 7.51 -19.73 8.47
CA PRO A 15 6.39 -18.84 8.23
C PRO A 15 6.87 -17.41 8.04
N HIS A 16 6.39 -16.72 7.02
CA HIS A 16 6.70 -15.31 6.79
C HIS A 16 6.16 -14.50 7.97
N VAL A 17 7.04 -13.94 8.79
CA VAL A 17 6.66 -13.05 9.89
C VAL A 17 6.30 -11.69 9.28
N PRO A 18 5.08 -11.15 9.53
CA PRO A 18 4.70 -9.82 9.08
C PRO A 18 5.63 -8.74 9.64
N VAL A 19 5.80 -7.68 8.88
CA VAL A 19 6.64 -6.55 9.28
C VAL A 19 6.01 -5.81 10.46
N LEU A 20 6.80 -5.46 11.49
CA LEU A 20 6.32 -4.74 12.68
C LEU A 20 5.15 -5.43 13.40
N LEU A 21 5.11 -6.77 13.39
CA LEU A 21 3.99 -7.53 13.91
C LEU A 21 3.67 -7.20 15.36
N ALA A 22 4.68 -7.19 16.24
CA ALA A 22 4.50 -6.92 17.67
C ALA A 22 4.02 -5.47 17.90
N GLU A 23 4.57 -4.53 17.16
CA GLU A 23 4.22 -3.11 17.24
C GLU A 23 2.80 -2.85 16.71
N VAL A 24 2.38 -3.55 15.67
CA VAL A 24 1.01 -3.47 15.14
C VAL A 24 0.01 -4.01 16.16
N LEU A 25 0.23 -5.21 16.72
CA LEU A 25 -0.65 -5.78 17.74
C LEU A 25 -0.73 -4.89 18.98
N ALA A 26 0.40 -4.36 19.45
CA ALA A 26 0.43 -3.41 20.55
C ALA A 26 -0.32 -2.10 20.24
N ALA A 27 -0.24 -1.61 19.00
CA ALA A 27 -0.96 -0.40 18.58
C ALA A 27 -2.47 -0.64 18.43
N LEU A 28 -2.89 -1.83 18.00
CA LEU A 28 -4.31 -2.19 17.89
C LEU A 28 -4.97 -2.37 19.25
N ASP A 29 -4.23 -2.90 20.27
CA ASP A 29 -4.69 -3.06 21.66
C ASP A 29 -6.10 -3.69 21.71
N LEU A 30 -6.19 -4.89 21.13
CA LEU A 30 -7.46 -5.57 20.91
C LEU A 30 -8.18 -5.85 22.23
N PRO A 31 -9.43 -5.39 22.42
CA PRO A 31 -10.23 -5.76 23.57
C PRO A 31 -10.75 -7.20 23.47
N ASP A 32 -11.23 -7.74 24.58
CA ASP A 32 -11.94 -9.02 24.57
C ASP A 32 -13.11 -8.98 23.57
N ARG A 33 -13.29 -10.06 22.82
CA ARG A 33 -14.33 -10.20 21.78
C ARG A 33 -14.24 -9.14 20.68
N ALA A 34 -13.02 -8.68 20.36
CA ALA A 34 -12.82 -7.69 19.30
C ALA A 34 -13.33 -8.18 17.94
N LEU A 35 -13.92 -7.26 17.21
CA LEU A 35 -14.20 -7.38 15.78
C LEU A 35 -13.10 -6.63 15.02
N ALA A 36 -12.11 -7.36 14.53
CA ALA A 36 -10.96 -6.79 13.85
C ALA A 36 -11.06 -6.95 12.33
N VAL A 37 -10.62 -5.93 11.58
CA VAL A 37 -10.56 -5.96 10.12
C VAL A 37 -9.11 -5.96 9.68
N ASP A 38 -8.71 -6.98 8.91
CA ASP A 38 -7.46 -7.01 8.17
C ASP A 38 -7.77 -6.66 6.70
N GLY A 39 -7.50 -5.42 6.29
CA GLY A 39 -7.79 -4.96 4.94
C GLY A 39 -6.84 -5.51 3.88
N THR A 40 -5.77 -6.19 4.29
CA THR A 40 -4.64 -6.61 3.44
C THR A 40 -4.15 -8.00 3.85
N PHE A 41 -5.01 -9.01 3.69
CA PHE A 41 -4.77 -10.36 4.20
C PHE A 41 -3.40 -10.94 3.79
N GLY A 42 -3.02 -10.84 2.49
CA GLY A 42 -1.75 -11.33 1.96
C GLY A 42 -1.52 -12.82 2.27
N ALA A 43 -0.50 -13.12 3.10
CA ALA A 43 -0.22 -14.46 3.59
C ALA A 43 -0.92 -14.79 4.95
N GLY A 44 -1.79 -13.91 5.43
CA GLY A 44 -2.58 -14.08 6.65
C GLY A 44 -1.80 -13.90 7.95
N GLY A 45 -0.67 -13.23 7.92
CA GLY A 45 0.20 -13.11 9.09
C GLY A 45 -0.41 -12.29 10.22
N TYR A 46 -0.93 -11.09 9.95
CA TYR A 46 -1.63 -10.28 10.95
C TYR A 46 -2.94 -10.93 11.38
N THR A 47 -3.72 -11.45 10.44
CA THR A 47 -4.95 -12.19 10.73
C THR A 47 -4.70 -13.34 11.70
N ARG A 48 -3.68 -14.18 11.47
CA ARG A 48 -3.30 -15.28 12.36
C ARG A 48 -2.93 -14.76 13.74
N ALA A 49 -2.10 -13.75 13.83
CA ALA A 49 -1.63 -13.20 15.10
C ALA A 49 -2.78 -12.58 15.92
N MET A 50 -3.75 -11.92 15.27
CA MET A 50 -4.96 -11.39 15.93
C MET A 50 -5.83 -12.53 16.48
N LEU A 51 -6.02 -13.62 15.73
CA LEU A 51 -6.78 -14.79 16.16
C LEU A 51 -6.10 -15.56 17.31
N GLU A 52 -4.76 -15.54 17.36
CA GLU A 52 -3.96 -16.17 18.42
C GLU A 52 -3.86 -15.31 19.68
N ALA A 53 -4.02 -13.98 19.56
CA ALA A 53 -3.94 -13.06 20.69
C ALA A 53 -5.03 -13.31 21.73
N ASP A 54 -6.25 -13.62 21.27
CA ASP A 54 -7.36 -13.96 22.15
C ASP A 54 -8.37 -14.86 21.42
N PRO A 55 -8.88 -15.96 22.08
CA PRO A 55 -9.82 -16.89 21.46
C PRO A 55 -11.21 -16.29 21.18
N SER A 56 -11.52 -15.13 21.71
CA SER A 56 -12.79 -14.44 21.48
C SER A 56 -12.75 -13.42 20.36
N VAL A 57 -11.58 -13.17 19.77
CA VAL A 57 -11.41 -12.24 18.64
C VAL A 57 -11.96 -12.84 17.36
N HIS A 58 -12.73 -12.05 16.63
CA HIS A 58 -13.18 -12.35 15.27
C HIS A 58 -12.48 -11.43 14.26
N VAL A 59 -12.08 -11.98 13.12
CA VAL A 59 -11.39 -11.24 12.07
C VAL A 59 -12.19 -11.31 10.77
N LEU A 60 -12.43 -10.14 10.16
CA LEU A 60 -12.82 -10.01 8.77
C LEU A 60 -11.57 -9.64 7.98
N ALA A 61 -11.10 -10.55 7.14
CA ALA A 61 -9.92 -10.32 6.30
C ALA A 61 -10.33 -10.11 4.84
N ILE A 62 -9.64 -9.19 4.17
CA ILE A 62 -9.94 -8.81 2.78
C ILE A 62 -8.66 -8.93 1.96
N ASP A 63 -8.75 -9.50 0.77
CA ASP A 63 -7.69 -9.41 -0.23
C ASP A 63 -8.27 -9.38 -1.63
N ARG A 64 -7.61 -8.63 -2.51
CA ARG A 64 -7.98 -8.54 -3.93
C ARG A 64 -7.31 -9.62 -4.79
N ASP A 65 -6.24 -10.25 -4.28
CA ASP A 65 -5.50 -11.30 -4.99
C ASP A 65 -6.20 -12.66 -4.82
N PRO A 66 -6.71 -13.26 -5.92
CA PRO A 66 -7.32 -14.58 -5.86
C PRO A 66 -6.39 -15.67 -5.30
N GLY A 67 -5.07 -15.51 -5.45
CA GLY A 67 -4.09 -16.40 -4.87
C GLY A 67 -4.09 -16.35 -3.34
N ALA A 68 -4.08 -15.13 -2.76
CA ALA A 68 -4.16 -14.94 -1.32
C ALA A 68 -5.44 -15.52 -0.72
N ILE A 69 -6.58 -15.33 -1.41
CA ILE A 69 -7.87 -15.92 -1.01
C ILE A 69 -7.81 -17.45 -0.99
N ALA A 70 -7.25 -18.06 -2.04
CA ALA A 70 -7.12 -19.52 -2.13
C ALA A 70 -6.17 -20.07 -1.05
N ASP A 71 -5.02 -19.41 -0.87
CA ASP A 71 -4.00 -19.81 0.12
C ASP A 71 -4.49 -19.61 1.57
N GLY A 72 -5.45 -18.71 1.80
CA GLY A 72 -6.07 -18.46 3.09
C GLY A 72 -7.10 -19.50 3.54
N ALA A 73 -7.61 -20.35 2.63
CA ALA A 73 -8.67 -21.32 2.93
C ALA A 73 -8.34 -22.26 4.13
N PRO A 74 -7.12 -22.79 4.30
CA PRO A 74 -6.79 -23.60 5.47
C PRO A 74 -6.90 -22.84 6.80
N LEU A 75 -6.52 -21.53 6.82
CA LEU A 75 -6.65 -20.71 8.01
C LEU A 75 -8.13 -20.46 8.36
N VAL A 76 -8.97 -20.22 7.34
CA VAL A 76 -10.42 -20.10 7.53
C VAL A 76 -10.98 -21.38 8.14
N ALA A 77 -10.61 -22.56 7.61
CA ALA A 77 -11.09 -23.85 8.10
C ALA A 77 -10.68 -24.14 9.55
N SER A 78 -9.48 -23.70 9.95
CA SER A 78 -8.96 -23.92 11.32
C SER A 78 -9.40 -22.86 12.33
N SER A 79 -10.05 -21.77 11.87
CA SER A 79 -10.42 -20.65 12.75
C SER A 79 -11.71 -20.86 13.55
N GLU A 80 -12.38 -21.99 13.40
CA GLU A 80 -13.64 -22.30 14.09
C GLU A 80 -14.73 -21.23 13.92
N GLY A 81 -14.80 -20.64 12.73
CA GLY A 81 -15.77 -19.58 12.39
C GLY A 81 -15.36 -18.17 12.83
N ARG A 82 -14.18 -17.99 13.41
CA ARG A 82 -13.68 -16.66 13.84
C ARG A 82 -13.05 -15.86 12.72
N LEU A 83 -12.75 -16.47 11.57
CA LEU A 83 -12.22 -15.77 10.40
C LEU A 83 -13.24 -15.80 9.26
N THR A 84 -13.58 -14.60 8.76
CA THR A 84 -14.26 -14.42 7.48
C THR A 84 -13.26 -13.82 6.51
N LEU A 85 -12.89 -14.55 5.45
CA LEU A 85 -11.98 -14.08 4.39
C LEU A 85 -12.79 -13.81 3.12
N VAL A 86 -12.76 -12.57 2.65
CA VAL A 86 -13.54 -12.13 1.50
C VAL A 86 -12.66 -11.58 0.37
N PRO A 87 -12.95 -11.90 -0.89
CA PRO A 87 -12.31 -11.25 -2.03
C PRO A 87 -12.80 -9.82 -2.16
N GLY A 88 -11.90 -8.86 -2.30
CA GLY A 88 -12.27 -7.46 -2.45
C GLY A 88 -11.11 -6.51 -2.30
N ARG A 89 -11.39 -5.25 -2.59
CA ARG A 89 -10.46 -4.15 -2.42
C ARG A 89 -10.62 -3.53 -1.03
N PHE A 90 -9.51 -3.24 -0.36
CA PHE A 90 -9.55 -2.66 0.98
C PHE A 90 -10.12 -1.22 1.02
N GLY A 91 -10.15 -0.53 -0.12
CA GLY A 91 -10.83 0.77 -0.23
C GLY A 91 -12.32 0.73 0.08
N THR A 92 -12.96 -0.44 -0.07
CA THR A 92 -14.39 -0.67 0.20
C THR A 92 -14.65 -1.48 1.47
N LEU A 93 -13.72 -1.48 2.43
CA LEU A 93 -13.81 -2.30 3.65
C LEU A 93 -15.07 -2.04 4.49
N ASP A 94 -15.64 -0.84 4.43
CA ASP A 94 -16.92 -0.52 5.10
C ASP A 94 -18.13 -1.26 4.49
N GLY A 95 -18.08 -1.55 3.19
CA GLY A 95 -19.03 -2.46 2.54
C GLY A 95 -18.89 -3.87 3.06
N SER A 96 -17.66 -4.42 3.08
CA SER A 96 -17.39 -5.77 3.57
C SER A 96 -17.79 -5.97 5.03
N VAL A 97 -17.55 -4.98 5.89
CA VAL A 97 -17.97 -4.99 7.30
C VAL A 97 -19.50 -5.05 7.42
N ARG A 98 -20.21 -4.27 6.61
CA ARG A 98 -21.67 -4.27 6.58
C ARG A 98 -22.22 -5.60 6.08
N ASP A 99 -21.65 -6.15 5.01
CA ASP A 99 -22.06 -7.41 4.40
C ASP A 99 -21.82 -8.62 5.34
N ALA A 100 -20.80 -8.53 6.21
CA ALA A 100 -20.54 -9.47 7.30
C ALA A 100 -21.54 -9.33 8.46
N GLY A 101 -22.45 -8.37 8.41
CA GLY A 101 -23.43 -8.10 9.48
C GLY A 101 -22.85 -7.35 10.68
N TRP A 102 -21.65 -6.78 10.56
CA TRP A 102 -21.03 -6.02 11.65
C TRP A 102 -21.47 -4.55 11.57
N GLY A 103 -21.89 -4.00 12.71
CA GLY A 103 -22.25 -2.58 12.78
C GLY A 103 -21.02 -1.68 12.80
N GLN A 104 -20.02 -2.05 13.58
CA GLN A 104 -18.76 -1.34 13.75
C GLN A 104 -17.61 -2.33 14.02
N ALA A 105 -16.38 -1.88 13.87
CA ALA A 105 -15.17 -2.62 14.17
C ALA A 105 -14.41 -2.01 15.35
N ASP A 106 -13.66 -2.85 16.07
CA ASP A 106 -12.77 -2.47 17.16
C ASP A 106 -11.39 -2.08 16.66
N ALA A 107 -10.95 -2.73 15.60
CA ALA A 107 -9.62 -2.52 15.04
C ALA A 107 -9.64 -2.66 13.52
N VAL A 108 -8.78 -1.89 12.86
CA VAL A 108 -8.47 -2.01 11.43
C VAL A 108 -6.96 -2.03 11.28
N VAL A 109 -6.42 -3.01 10.57
CA VAL A 109 -5.02 -3.04 10.13
C VAL A 109 -4.94 -2.99 8.61
N LEU A 110 -4.02 -2.17 8.10
CA LEU A 110 -3.70 -2.06 6.69
C LEU A 110 -2.18 -2.20 6.54
N ASP A 111 -1.73 -3.27 5.87
CA ASP A 111 -0.32 -3.50 5.50
C ASP A 111 -0.19 -3.23 4.00
N ILE A 112 0.15 -1.97 3.67
CA ILE A 112 0.04 -1.48 2.29
C ILE A 112 1.20 -1.98 1.43
N GLY A 113 0.92 -2.30 0.18
CA GLY A 113 1.92 -2.64 -0.82
C GLY A 113 1.70 -4.03 -1.42
N VAL A 114 2.80 -4.70 -1.77
CA VAL A 114 2.81 -6.01 -2.40
C VAL A 114 3.26 -7.10 -1.44
N SER A 115 2.61 -8.25 -1.48
CA SER A 115 3.03 -9.39 -0.69
C SER A 115 4.37 -9.96 -1.19
N SER A 116 5.10 -10.63 -0.28
CA SER A 116 6.34 -11.32 -0.66
C SER A 116 6.09 -12.37 -1.75
N VAL A 117 4.95 -13.05 -1.72
CA VAL A 117 4.55 -14.04 -2.74
C VAL A 117 4.43 -13.39 -4.11
N GLN A 118 3.81 -12.20 -4.22
CA GLN A 118 3.69 -11.48 -5.49
C GLN A 118 5.04 -11.05 -6.05
N ILE A 119 6.00 -10.65 -5.20
CA ILE A 119 7.35 -10.24 -5.64
C ILE A 119 8.18 -11.45 -6.09
N ASP A 120 8.03 -12.60 -5.43
CA ASP A 120 8.87 -13.78 -5.65
C ASP A 120 8.38 -14.62 -6.84
N GLN A 121 7.13 -14.47 -7.26
CA GLN A 121 6.56 -15.12 -8.44
C GLN A 121 6.86 -14.31 -9.71
N ALA A 122 7.80 -14.76 -10.55
CA ALA A 122 8.20 -14.08 -11.79
C ALA A 122 7.02 -13.86 -12.75
N GLU A 123 6.08 -14.79 -12.80
CA GLU A 123 4.88 -14.75 -13.64
C GLU A 123 3.88 -13.64 -13.25
N ARG A 124 4.05 -13.02 -12.06
CA ARG A 124 3.24 -11.89 -11.61
C ARG A 124 3.76 -10.54 -12.11
N GLY A 125 5.00 -10.45 -12.54
CA GLY A 125 5.61 -9.26 -13.13
C GLY A 125 5.90 -8.09 -12.16
N PHE A 126 5.83 -8.28 -10.85
CA PHE A 126 6.11 -7.23 -9.86
C PHE A 126 7.59 -6.95 -9.68
N SER A 127 8.45 -7.87 -10.09
CA SER A 127 9.91 -7.79 -9.92
C SER A 127 10.64 -8.01 -11.25
N PHE A 128 11.77 -7.35 -11.41
CA PHE A 128 12.70 -7.56 -12.54
C PHE A 128 13.93 -8.39 -12.13
N ARG A 129 13.90 -9.01 -10.95
CA ARG A 129 15.00 -9.91 -10.51
C ARG A 129 15.05 -11.20 -11.31
N HIS A 130 13.88 -11.67 -11.67
CA HIS A 130 13.65 -12.79 -12.57
C HIS A 130 12.75 -12.27 -13.69
N ASP A 131 13.08 -12.65 -14.93
CA ASP A 131 12.27 -12.24 -16.07
C ASP A 131 10.92 -12.95 -16.05
N GLY A 132 9.88 -12.20 -16.38
CA GLY A 132 8.51 -12.67 -16.45
C GLY A 132 7.61 -11.72 -17.22
N PRO A 133 6.33 -12.06 -17.42
CA PRO A 133 5.38 -11.18 -18.07
C PRO A 133 5.29 -9.84 -17.36
N LEU A 134 5.19 -8.74 -18.08
CA LEU A 134 5.04 -7.40 -17.52
C LEU A 134 3.57 -7.17 -17.13
N ASP A 135 3.09 -7.87 -16.10
CA ASP A 135 1.69 -7.90 -15.68
C ASP A 135 1.37 -6.87 -14.58
N MET A 136 1.87 -7.08 -13.37
CA MET A 136 1.68 -6.27 -12.15
C MET A 136 0.24 -6.18 -11.61
N ARG A 137 -0.74 -6.92 -12.14
CA ARG A 137 -2.13 -6.90 -11.65
C ARG A 137 -2.27 -7.76 -10.40
N MET A 138 -2.68 -7.18 -9.29
CA MET A 138 -2.99 -7.92 -8.07
C MET A 138 -4.23 -8.81 -8.27
N GLU A 139 -5.29 -8.27 -8.87
CA GLU A 139 -6.56 -8.97 -9.15
C GLU A 139 -6.52 -9.90 -10.38
N ARG A 140 -5.43 -9.89 -11.16
CA ARG A 140 -5.29 -10.60 -12.45
C ARG A 140 -6.30 -10.19 -13.53
N THR A 141 -7.04 -9.12 -13.32
CA THR A 141 -8.02 -8.55 -14.26
C THR A 141 -7.71 -7.10 -14.57
N GLY A 142 -8.30 -6.55 -15.62
CA GLY A 142 -8.09 -5.17 -16.02
C GLY A 142 -6.79 -4.96 -16.80
N ARG A 143 -6.34 -3.72 -16.84
CA ARG A 143 -5.19 -3.25 -17.62
C ARG A 143 -3.88 -3.63 -16.92
N SER A 144 -2.97 -4.30 -17.64
CA SER A 144 -1.65 -4.70 -17.14
C SER A 144 -0.61 -3.57 -17.27
N ALA A 145 0.56 -3.78 -16.66
CA ALA A 145 1.70 -2.89 -16.86
C ALA A 145 2.17 -2.89 -18.33
N ALA A 146 2.12 -4.03 -19.02
CA ALA A 146 2.41 -4.12 -20.44
C ALA A 146 1.44 -3.26 -21.27
N ASP A 147 0.15 -3.25 -20.94
CA ASP A 147 -0.83 -2.40 -21.63
C ASP A 147 -0.55 -0.90 -21.39
N ILE A 148 -0.17 -0.52 -20.17
CA ILE A 148 0.21 0.87 -19.89
C ILE A 148 1.46 1.26 -20.69
N VAL A 149 2.50 0.44 -20.65
CA VAL A 149 3.79 0.72 -21.30
C VAL A 149 3.64 0.82 -22.83
N ASN A 150 2.81 -0.06 -23.41
CA ASN A 150 2.67 -0.11 -24.87
C ASN A 150 1.63 0.86 -25.43
N ASP A 151 0.61 1.24 -24.66
CA ASP A 151 -0.56 1.95 -25.22
C ASP A 151 -0.74 3.36 -24.66
N ALA A 152 -0.12 3.73 -23.52
CA ALA A 152 -0.27 5.06 -22.95
C ALA A 152 0.51 6.12 -23.75
N GLU A 153 0.02 7.36 -23.77
CA GLU A 153 0.73 8.49 -24.35
C GLU A 153 2.04 8.77 -23.59
N GLU A 154 3.08 9.25 -24.30
CA GLU A 154 4.40 9.55 -23.70
C GLU A 154 4.27 10.44 -22.47
N ALA A 155 3.39 11.40 -22.54
CA ALA A 155 3.19 12.34 -21.46
C ALA A 155 2.50 11.69 -20.23
N ASP A 156 1.56 10.73 -20.43
CA ASP A 156 0.92 9.99 -19.33
C ASP A 156 1.92 9.04 -18.66
N LEU A 157 2.76 8.36 -19.46
CA LEU A 157 3.86 7.56 -18.94
C LEU A 157 4.81 8.40 -18.09
N ALA A 158 5.16 9.62 -18.57
CA ALA A 158 6.04 10.51 -17.81
C ALA A 158 5.43 10.94 -16.49
N ASP A 159 4.12 11.20 -16.44
CA ASP A 159 3.42 11.59 -15.21
C ASP A 159 3.31 10.41 -14.23
N ILE A 160 2.97 9.21 -14.70
CA ILE A 160 2.96 7.99 -13.87
C ILE A 160 4.35 7.78 -13.25
N ILE A 161 5.40 7.80 -14.05
CA ILE A 161 6.77 7.55 -13.61
C ILE A 161 7.28 8.66 -12.67
N TYR A 162 6.84 9.91 -12.87
CA TYR A 162 7.22 11.03 -12.01
C TYR A 162 6.46 11.03 -10.69
N HIS A 163 5.13 11.00 -10.74
CA HIS A 163 4.31 11.20 -9.55
C HIS A 163 4.22 9.94 -8.69
N TYR A 164 4.11 8.76 -9.29
CA TYR A 164 4.00 7.49 -8.57
C TYR A 164 5.34 6.78 -8.38
N GLY A 165 6.26 6.98 -9.32
CA GLY A 165 7.62 6.41 -9.20
C GLY A 165 8.62 7.32 -8.47
N GLU A 166 8.33 8.61 -8.31
CA GLU A 166 9.27 9.63 -7.83
C GLU A 166 10.59 9.66 -8.65
N GLU A 167 10.51 9.30 -9.97
CA GLU A 167 11.67 9.27 -10.85
C GLU A 167 11.83 10.64 -11.56
N ARG A 168 12.90 11.33 -11.25
CA ARG A 168 13.18 12.67 -11.82
C ARG A 168 13.44 12.66 -13.32
N ARG A 169 13.92 11.54 -13.86
CA ARG A 169 14.19 11.37 -15.30
C ARG A 169 12.98 10.80 -16.06
N SER A 170 11.79 10.87 -15.50
CA SER A 170 10.55 10.30 -16.01
C SER A 170 10.30 10.58 -17.50
N ARG A 171 10.57 11.81 -17.96
CA ARG A 171 10.41 12.17 -19.39
C ARG A 171 11.39 11.44 -20.30
N ALA A 172 12.63 11.22 -19.85
CA ALA A 172 13.62 10.46 -20.61
C ALA A 172 13.24 8.98 -20.66
N VAL A 173 12.74 8.44 -19.54
CA VAL A 173 12.24 7.05 -19.46
C VAL A 173 11.02 6.88 -20.37
N ALA A 174 10.03 7.75 -20.28
CA ALA A 174 8.83 7.69 -21.12
C ALA A 174 9.16 7.73 -22.63
N ARG A 175 10.06 8.64 -23.03
CA ARG A 175 10.54 8.69 -24.42
C ARG A 175 11.24 7.39 -24.84
N ALA A 176 12.14 6.86 -24.02
CA ALA A 176 12.83 5.61 -24.30
C ALA A 176 11.84 4.43 -24.45
N ILE A 177 10.80 4.37 -23.61
CA ILE A 177 9.72 3.38 -23.72
C ILE A 177 8.99 3.54 -25.06
N VAL A 178 8.58 4.76 -25.42
CA VAL A 178 7.86 5.04 -26.68
C VAL A 178 8.73 4.69 -27.91
N GLU A 179 10.02 4.95 -27.87
CA GLU A 179 10.96 4.57 -28.93
C GLU A 179 11.15 3.05 -29.00
N ALA A 180 11.27 2.38 -27.85
CA ALA A 180 11.46 0.93 -27.80
C ALA A 180 10.23 0.18 -28.32
N ARG A 181 9.01 0.56 -27.90
CA ARG A 181 7.75 -0.10 -28.32
C ARG A 181 7.46 0.03 -29.83
N ARG A 182 8.05 1.01 -30.53
CA ARG A 182 7.95 1.13 -31.99
C ARG A 182 8.69 0.01 -32.71
N LYS A 183 9.68 -0.60 -32.07
CA LYS A 183 10.47 -1.73 -32.63
C LYS A 183 9.84 -3.09 -32.32
N GLY A 184 8.99 -3.15 -31.30
CA GLY A 184 8.28 -4.34 -30.83
C GLY A 184 7.66 -4.07 -29.46
N ARG A 185 6.55 -4.73 -29.13
CA ARG A 185 5.91 -4.59 -27.80
C ARG A 185 6.87 -4.96 -26.70
N ILE A 186 6.81 -4.23 -25.59
CA ILE A 186 7.54 -4.53 -24.36
C ILE A 186 6.64 -5.42 -23.50
N GLU A 187 6.96 -6.71 -23.45
CA GLU A 187 6.08 -7.71 -22.83
C GLU A 187 6.67 -8.34 -21.56
N THR A 188 7.98 -8.12 -21.30
CA THR A 188 8.64 -8.72 -20.15
C THR A 188 9.25 -7.70 -19.22
N THR A 189 9.44 -8.10 -17.97
CA THR A 189 10.06 -7.27 -16.93
C THR A 189 11.50 -6.94 -17.25
N ALA A 190 12.27 -7.88 -17.82
CA ALA A 190 13.65 -7.65 -18.22
C ALA A 190 13.73 -6.63 -19.36
N ALA A 191 12.89 -6.76 -20.40
CA ALA A 191 12.87 -5.82 -21.53
C ALA A 191 12.60 -4.38 -21.07
N LEU A 192 11.62 -4.17 -20.16
CA LEU A 192 11.37 -2.86 -19.59
C LEU A 192 12.56 -2.37 -18.75
N ALA A 193 13.14 -3.22 -17.91
CA ALA A 193 14.27 -2.83 -17.07
C ALA A 193 15.50 -2.41 -17.91
N GLU A 194 15.78 -3.08 -19.04
CA GLU A 194 16.82 -2.68 -19.99
C GLU A 194 16.56 -1.31 -20.62
N VAL A 195 15.32 -1.05 -21.05
CA VAL A 195 14.92 0.25 -21.60
C VAL A 195 15.15 1.36 -20.56
N VAL A 196 14.74 1.15 -19.31
CA VAL A 196 14.96 2.12 -18.24
C VAL A 196 16.44 2.33 -17.96
N ALA A 197 17.21 1.26 -17.85
CA ALA A 197 18.65 1.31 -17.59
C ALA A 197 19.45 2.06 -18.68
N SER A 198 18.94 2.12 -19.92
CA SER A 198 19.56 2.88 -21.00
C SER A 198 19.56 4.39 -20.77
N VAL A 199 18.67 4.91 -19.91
CA VAL A 199 18.50 6.35 -19.67
C VAL A 199 18.56 6.75 -18.20
N VAL A 200 18.49 5.81 -17.27
CA VAL A 200 18.66 6.03 -15.82
C VAL A 200 19.90 5.29 -15.36
N TRP A 201 20.87 6.00 -14.80
CA TRP A 201 22.09 5.36 -14.32
C TRP A 201 21.94 4.94 -12.87
N ALA A 202 22.55 3.80 -12.53
CA ALA A 202 22.66 3.36 -11.17
C ALA A 202 23.48 4.37 -10.36
N ASP A 203 22.95 4.80 -9.21
CA ASP A 203 23.71 5.50 -8.22
C ASP A 203 24.42 4.46 -7.33
N PRO A 204 25.78 4.34 -7.42
CA PRO A 204 26.52 3.35 -6.64
C PRO A 204 26.35 3.51 -5.13
N ALA A 205 26.04 4.72 -4.66
CA ALA A 205 25.87 5.02 -3.24
C ALA A 205 24.51 4.55 -2.71
N SER A 206 23.47 4.56 -3.55
CA SER A 206 22.11 4.17 -3.12
C SER A 206 21.89 2.67 -3.11
N GLY A 207 22.62 1.90 -3.92
CA GLY A 207 22.38 0.46 -4.13
C GLY A 207 21.01 0.12 -4.77
N ILE A 208 20.26 1.13 -5.23
CA ILE A 208 18.93 0.98 -5.82
C ILE A 208 19.08 0.75 -7.33
N ASN A 209 18.40 -0.28 -7.85
CA ASN A 209 18.38 -0.53 -9.28
C ASN A 209 17.66 0.62 -10.02
N PRO A 210 18.16 1.08 -11.17
CA PRO A 210 17.56 2.15 -11.96
C PRO A 210 16.08 1.95 -12.29
N ALA A 211 15.64 0.71 -12.51
CA ALA A 211 14.26 0.41 -12.85
C ALA A 211 13.28 0.46 -11.66
N THR A 212 13.76 0.44 -10.40
CA THR A 212 12.91 0.32 -9.21
C THR A 212 11.79 1.35 -9.16
N ARG A 213 12.10 2.62 -9.43
CA ARG A 213 11.13 3.72 -9.39
C ARG A 213 10.10 3.63 -10.51
N THR A 214 10.52 3.25 -11.70
CA THR A 214 9.61 3.05 -12.84
C THR A 214 8.65 1.90 -12.56
N PHE A 215 9.14 0.77 -12.01
CA PHE A 215 8.31 -0.35 -11.62
C PHE A 215 7.33 0.02 -10.51
N GLN A 216 7.76 0.78 -9.50
CA GLN A 216 6.87 1.31 -8.46
C GLN A 216 5.76 2.17 -9.07
N GLY A 217 6.09 3.09 -9.96
CA GLY A 217 5.10 3.98 -10.60
C GLY A 217 4.07 3.20 -11.42
N LEU A 218 4.50 2.23 -12.20
CA LEU A 218 3.60 1.37 -12.98
C LEU A 218 2.72 0.51 -12.07
N ARG A 219 3.27 -0.09 -11.01
CA ARG A 219 2.54 -0.90 -10.06
C ARG A 219 1.41 -0.12 -9.39
N ILE A 220 1.71 1.08 -8.92
CA ILE A 220 0.73 1.99 -8.31
C ILE A 220 -0.37 2.34 -9.32
N ALA A 221 0.00 2.64 -10.59
CA ALA A 221 -0.96 2.99 -11.63
C ALA A 221 -1.85 1.80 -12.04
N VAL A 222 -1.29 0.59 -12.16
CA VAL A 222 -2.03 -0.64 -12.51
C VAL A 222 -3.10 -0.97 -11.45
N ASN A 223 -2.73 -0.79 -10.16
CA ASN A 223 -3.54 -1.28 -9.05
C ASN A 223 -4.32 -0.17 -8.33
N ASP A 224 -4.17 1.09 -8.74
CA ASP A 224 -4.75 2.27 -8.04
C ASP A 224 -4.45 2.27 -6.53
N GLU A 225 -3.20 1.91 -6.15
CA GLU A 225 -2.82 1.67 -4.76
C GLU A 225 -3.06 2.88 -3.84
N LEU A 226 -2.77 4.09 -4.34
CA LEU A 226 -2.94 5.31 -3.55
C LEU A 226 -4.40 5.73 -3.44
N GLY A 227 -5.21 5.54 -4.49
CA GLY A 227 -6.65 5.77 -4.46
C GLY A 227 -7.34 4.84 -3.48
N GLU A 228 -7.01 3.55 -3.52
CA GLU A 228 -7.49 2.54 -2.58
C GLU A 228 -7.11 2.89 -1.13
N LEU A 229 -5.87 3.35 -0.89
CA LEU A 229 -5.44 3.78 0.44
C LEU A 229 -6.27 4.94 0.97
N VAL A 230 -6.52 5.97 0.15
CA VAL A 230 -7.35 7.11 0.55
C VAL A 230 -8.77 6.67 0.89
N GLN A 231 -9.37 5.83 0.06
CA GLN A 231 -10.70 5.29 0.30
C GLN A 231 -10.75 4.46 1.59
N ALA A 232 -9.77 3.61 1.83
CA ALA A 232 -9.68 2.78 3.04
C ALA A 232 -9.54 3.59 4.32
N LEU A 233 -8.76 4.67 4.31
CA LEU A 233 -8.64 5.56 5.46
C LEU A 233 -9.99 6.20 5.83
N HIS A 234 -10.75 6.66 4.85
CA HIS A 234 -12.09 7.17 5.07
C HIS A 234 -13.08 6.08 5.47
N ALA A 235 -12.99 4.89 4.90
CA ALA A 235 -13.82 3.75 5.26
C ALA A 235 -13.56 3.30 6.71
N ALA A 236 -12.30 3.17 7.11
CA ALA A 236 -11.92 2.86 8.49
C ALA A 236 -12.44 3.90 9.49
N GLU A 237 -12.38 5.20 9.13
CA GLU A 237 -12.93 6.27 9.96
C GLU A 237 -14.44 6.11 10.21
N ARG A 238 -15.19 5.60 9.21
CA ARG A 238 -16.64 5.38 9.33
C ARG A 238 -17.01 4.18 10.16
N ILE A 239 -16.24 3.08 10.06
CA ILE A 239 -16.60 1.80 10.71
C ILE A 239 -16.04 1.64 12.12
N LEU A 240 -14.96 2.32 12.46
CA LEU A 240 -14.40 2.22 13.80
C LEU A 240 -15.32 2.81 14.85
N ARG A 241 -15.61 2.04 15.90
CA ARG A 241 -16.30 2.55 17.09
C ARG A 241 -15.42 3.54 17.86
N PRO A 242 -15.97 4.39 18.72
CA PRO A 242 -15.19 5.18 19.67
C PRO A 242 -14.25 4.27 20.49
N GLY A 243 -12.97 4.65 20.59
CA GLY A 243 -11.91 3.81 21.20
C GLY A 243 -11.31 2.75 20.26
N GLY A 244 -11.93 2.49 19.10
CA GLY A 244 -11.39 1.57 18.10
C GLY A 244 -10.13 2.14 17.43
N ARG A 245 -9.21 1.27 16.96
CA ARG A 245 -7.89 1.67 16.49
C ARG A 245 -7.64 1.32 15.02
N LEU A 246 -6.97 2.24 14.33
CA LEU A 246 -6.48 2.05 12.97
C LEU A 246 -4.96 2.04 13.00
N ALA A 247 -4.37 0.93 12.54
CA ALA A 247 -2.93 0.77 12.33
C ALA A 247 -2.64 0.63 10.83
N VAL A 248 -1.69 1.43 10.31
CA VAL A 248 -1.31 1.40 8.90
C VAL A 248 0.20 1.27 8.80
N VAL A 249 0.65 0.23 8.10
CA VAL A 249 2.05 0.00 7.72
C VAL A 249 2.23 0.40 6.27
N THR A 250 3.22 1.24 6.00
CA THR A 250 3.55 1.78 4.67
C THR A 250 5.00 1.48 4.32
N PHE A 251 5.32 1.33 3.02
CA PHE A 251 6.67 0.95 2.56
C PHE A 251 7.35 1.99 1.68
N HIS A 252 6.63 3.01 1.22
CA HIS A 252 7.23 4.12 0.47
C HIS A 252 6.67 5.49 0.88
N SER A 253 7.36 6.54 0.40
CA SER A 253 7.12 7.94 0.76
C SER A 253 5.72 8.46 0.44
N LEU A 254 5.11 8.00 -0.66
CA LEU A 254 3.79 8.46 -1.09
C LEU A 254 2.70 7.95 -0.15
N GLU A 255 2.72 6.65 0.19
CA GLU A 255 1.81 6.05 1.17
C GLU A 255 1.95 6.76 2.53
N ASP A 256 3.18 6.85 3.07
CA ASP A 256 3.44 7.48 4.36
C ASP A 256 2.98 8.95 4.39
N ARG A 257 3.10 9.67 3.26
CA ARG A 257 2.64 11.04 3.12
C ARG A 257 1.12 11.14 3.23
N ILE A 258 0.37 10.26 2.56
CA ILE A 258 -1.10 10.20 2.62
C ILE A 258 -1.55 9.91 4.04
N VAL A 259 -1.05 8.83 4.66
CA VAL A 259 -1.42 8.42 6.03
C VAL A 259 -1.08 9.52 7.03
N LYS A 260 0.13 10.09 6.96
CA LYS A 260 0.57 11.18 7.83
C LYS A 260 -0.35 12.40 7.72
N GLN A 261 -0.68 12.82 6.51
CA GLN A 261 -1.51 14.01 6.29
C GLN A 261 -2.95 13.76 6.73
N PHE A 262 -3.50 12.59 6.41
CA PHE A 262 -4.84 12.20 6.87
C PHE A 262 -4.93 12.19 8.39
N PHE A 263 -4.03 11.49 9.09
CA PHE A 263 -4.00 11.45 10.55
C PHE A 263 -3.78 12.83 11.18
N SER A 264 -2.93 13.65 10.57
CA SER A 264 -2.70 15.02 11.04
C SER A 264 -3.96 15.87 10.92
N ALA A 265 -4.67 15.81 9.81
CA ALA A 265 -5.91 16.56 9.59
C ALA A 265 -7.01 16.11 10.56
N ARG A 266 -7.17 14.79 10.75
CA ARG A 266 -8.22 14.20 11.58
C ARG A 266 -7.94 14.27 13.09
N SER A 267 -6.67 14.45 13.49
CA SER A 267 -6.30 14.63 14.90
C SER A 267 -6.12 16.10 15.33
N GLY A 268 -6.45 17.06 14.47
CA GLY A 268 -6.31 18.49 14.74
C GLY A 268 -4.86 18.97 14.86
N ARG A 269 -3.91 18.22 14.27
CA ARG A 269 -2.48 18.56 14.19
C ARG A 269 -2.10 19.21 12.86
N ALA A 270 -3.03 19.33 11.91
CA ALA A 270 -2.79 20.06 10.67
C ALA A 270 -2.40 21.50 11.06
N ALA A 271 -1.41 22.05 10.36
CA ALA A 271 -0.91 23.38 10.63
C ALA A 271 -2.09 24.35 10.67
N GLN A 272 -2.45 24.81 11.86
CA GLN A 272 -3.33 25.97 12.01
C GLN A 272 -2.59 27.09 11.27
N GLY A 273 -3.34 27.82 10.42
CA GLY A 273 -2.79 28.93 9.64
C GLY A 273 -1.97 29.88 10.51
N SER A 274 -1.18 30.74 9.90
CA SER A 274 -0.25 31.66 10.56
C SER A 274 -0.71 32.07 11.97
N ARG A 275 0.16 31.94 12.98
CA ARG A 275 -0.09 32.37 14.37
C ARG A 275 -0.58 33.83 14.49
N HIS A 276 -0.51 34.58 13.40
CA HIS A 276 -0.88 36.00 13.33
C HIS A 276 -2.25 36.27 12.71
N LEU A 277 -2.96 35.23 12.24
CA LEU A 277 -4.36 35.36 11.75
C LEU A 277 -5.21 34.35 12.54
N PRO A 278 -5.97 34.80 13.55
CA PRO A 278 -6.94 33.95 14.24
C PRO A 278 -7.94 33.41 13.20
N SER A 279 -8.05 32.09 13.07
CA SER A 279 -9.18 31.50 12.35
C SER A 279 -10.46 31.83 13.09
N LEU A 280 -11.42 32.47 12.42
CA LEU A 280 -12.75 32.73 12.95
C LEU A 280 -13.65 31.50 13.00
N GLU A 281 -13.19 30.38 12.40
CA GLU A 281 -13.92 29.11 12.41
C GLU A 281 -13.49 28.27 13.61
N ALA A 282 -14.45 27.71 14.32
CA ALA A 282 -14.20 26.74 15.37
C ALA A 282 -13.46 25.54 14.76
N PRO A 283 -12.41 25.02 15.42
CA PRO A 283 -11.70 23.86 14.90
C PRO A 283 -12.68 22.69 14.74
N ALA A 284 -12.63 22.02 13.58
CA ALA A 284 -13.44 20.84 13.31
C ALA A 284 -13.21 19.78 14.41
N PRO A 285 -14.26 19.06 14.84
CA PRO A 285 -14.12 17.99 15.81
C PRO A 285 -13.06 16.99 15.37
N ARG A 286 -12.20 16.58 16.28
CA ARG A 286 -11.17 15.58 16.00
C ARG A 286 -11.83 14.21 15.97
N SER A 287 -11.78 13.53 14.84
CA SER A 287 -12.29 12.17 14.71
C SER A 287 -11.28 11.11 15.17
N PHE A 288 -10.00 11.48 15.28
CA PHE A 288 -8.95 10.59 15.76
C PHE A 288 -8.04 11.25 16.80
N LEU A 289 -7.48 10.42 17.68
CA LEU A 289 -6.35 10.73 18.56
C LEU A 289 -5.13 9.93 18.08
N ALA A 290 -3.93 10.52 18.16
CA ALA A 290 -2.73 9.81 17.78
C ALA A 290 -2.32 8.81 18.87
N VAL A 291 -2.21 7.54 18.51
CA VAL A 291 -1.63 6.48 19.33
C VAL A 291 -0.11 6.54 19.22
N THR A 292 0.43 6.67 18.01
CA THR A 292 1.86 6.86 17.80
C THR A 292 2.22 8.33 17.66
N LYS A 293 3.26 8.80 18.36
CA LYS A 293 3.73 10.22 18.27
C LYS A 293 4.38 10.53 16.93
N GLY A 294 4.93 9.52 16.27
CA GLY A 294 5.59 9.56 14.97
C GLY A 294 5.47 8.19 14.30
N PRO A 295 6.17 7.94 13.18
CA PRO A 295 6.24 6.60 12.63
C PRO A 295 7.02 5.70 13.57
N VAL A 296 6.52 4.48 13.79
CA VAL A 296 7.30 3.39 14.40
C VAL A 296 8.06 2.70 13.27
N LEU A 297 9.34 2.50 13.47
CA LEU A 297 10.25 1.90 12.48
C LEU A 297 10.62 0.49 12.92
N PRO A 298 10.93 -0.42 11.97
CA PRO A 298 11.42 -1.74 12.32
C PRO A 298 12.78 -1.67 13.02
N SER A 299 13.04 -2.62 13.90
CA SER A 299 14.33 -2.75 14.58
C SER A 299 15.45 -3.21 13.62
N ASP A 300 16.70 -2.95 13.96
CA ASP A 300 17.85 -3.44 13.18
C ASP A 300 17.85 -4.97 13.06
N SER A 301 17.40 -5.68 14.11
CA SER A 301 17.27 -7.13 14.10
C SER A 301 16.21 -7.61 13.09
N GLU A 302 15.09 -6.92 13.01
CA GLU A 302 14.04 -7.21 12.03
C GLU A 302 14.50 -6.94 10.61
N ILE A 303 15.17 -5.80 10.37
CA ILE A 303 15.74 -5.45 9.06
C ILE A 303 16.79 -6.48 8.62
N HIS A 304 17.57 -7.01 9.56
CA HIS A 304 18.55 -8.06 9.27
C HIS A 304 17.88 -9.37 8.88
N ALA A 305 16.83 -9.76 9.59
CA ALA A 305 16.04 -10.96 9.31
C ALA A 305 15.18 -10.81 8.03
N ASN A 306 14.58 -9.63 7.83
CA ASN A 306 13.76 -9.31 6.68
C ASN A 306 14.17 -7.95 6.07
N PRO A 307 15.07 -7.92 5.07
CA PRO A 307 15.50 -6.66 4.44
C PRO A 307 14.36 -5.86 3.79
N ARG A 308 13.20 -6.49 3.50
CA ARG A 308 12.02 -5.80 2.97
C ARG A 308 11.37 -4.87 3.99
N ALA A 309 11.58 -5.13 5.28
CA ALA A 309 11.10 -4.26 6.37
C ALA A 309 11.77 -2.90 6.42
N ARG A 310 12.97 -2.72 5.83
CA ARG A 310 13.81 -1.51 5.98
C ARG A 310 13.08 -0.18 5.75
N SER A 311 12.11 -0.14 4.85
CA SER A 311 11.37 1.08 4.51
C SER A 311 10.03 1.18 5.22
N ALA A 312 9.66 0.18 6.01
CA ALA A 312 8.37 0.12 6.68
C ALA A 312 8.20 1.23 7.73
N LYS A 313 6.97 1.73 7.85
CA LYS A 313 6.58 2.73 8.84
C LYS A 313 5.18 2.42 9.33
N LEU A 314 5.05 2.15 10.62
CA LEU A 314 3.75 2.03 11.26
C LEU A 314 3.29 3.38 11.81
N ARG A 315 2.03 3.72 11.54
CA ARG A 315 1.30 4.81 12.19
C ARG A 315 -0.02 4.28 12.71
N ALA A 316 -0.42 4.73 13.91
CA ALA A 316 -1.68 4.33 14.50
C ALA A 316 -2.42 5.51 15.14
N VAL A 317 -3.75 5.43 15.06
CA VAL A 317 -4.68 6.39 15.65
C VAL A 317 -5.85 5.66 16.30
N GLU A 318 -6.47 6.32 17.28
CA GLU A 318 -7.65 5.87 18.00
C GLU A 318 -8.86 6.74 17.63
N ARG A 319 -9.99 6.13 17.35
CA ARG A 319 -11.24 6.76 16.99
C ARG A 319 -11.88 7.47 18.20
N THR A 320 -12.31 8.71 18.04
CA THR A 320 -13.09 9.44 19.05
C THR A 320 -14.59 9.17 18.87
N ASP A 321 -15.42 9.79 19.68
CA ASP A 321 -16.87 9.80 19.55
C ASP A 321 -17.41 10.82 18.53
N ALA A 322 -16.54 11.69 18.00
CA ALA A 322 -16.96 12.66 17.00
C ALA A 322 -17.43 11.96 15.70
N PRO A 323 -18.49 12.42 15.04
CA PRO A 323 -18.93 11.84 13.77
C PRO A 323 -17.82 11.90 12.71
N ALA A 324 -17.79 10.90 11.82
CA ALA A 324 -16.85 10.90 10.70
C ALA A 324 -17.18 12.07 9.77
N PRO A 325 -16.24 12.99 9.55
CA PRO A 325 -16.51 14.16 8.72
C PRO A 325 -16.44 13.80 7.21
N ALA A 326 -16.80 14.75 6.34
CA ALA A 326 -16.70 14.58 4.90
C ALA A 326 -15.27 14.23 4.45
N PRO A 327 -15.11 13.54 3.30
CA PRO A 327 -13.82 13.26 2.70
C PRO A 327 -12.96 14.52 2.55
N LEU A 328 -11.64 14.32 2.55
CA LEU A 328 -10.65 15.40 2.47
C LEU A 328 -10.13 15.52 1.02
N ALA A 329 -10.65 16.46 0.24
CA ALA A 329 -10.22 16.69 -1.15
C ALA A 329 -8.68 16.87 -1.27
N ALA A 330 -8.04 17.48 -0.27
CA ALA A 330 -6.58 17.63 -0.25
C ALA A 330 -5.84 16.29 -0.13
N ILE A 331 -6.45 15.28 0.50
CA ILE A 331 -5.89 13.93 0.60
C ILE A 331 -6.17 13.14 -0.68
N GLU A 332 -7.36 13.27 -1.26
CA GLU A 332 -7.71 12.67 -2.55
C GLU A 332 -6.77 13.15 -3.67
N ALA A 333 -6.42 14.44 -3.67
CA ALA A 333 -5.47 15.01 -4.61
C ALA A 333 -4.05 14.41 -4.51
N LEU A 334 -3.65 13.84 -3.36
CA LEU A 334 -2.34 13.17 -3.22
C LEU A 334 -2.29 11.82 -3.94
N ALA A 335 -3.43 11.20 -4.15
CA ALA A 335 -3.53 9.91 -4.84
C ALA A 335 -3.70 10.06 -6.35
N SER A 336 -4.08 11.25 -6.83
CA SER A 336 -4.41 11.50 -8.22
C SER A 336 -3.22 12.03 -9.01
N LEU A 337 -3.15 11.66 -10.30
CA LEU A 337 -2.28 12.34 -11.23
C LEU A 337 -2.84 13.75 -11.53
N PRO A 338 -1.98 14.73 -11.83
CA PRO A 338 -2.44 16.09 -12.15
C PRO A 338 -3.30 16.08 -13.41
N GLU A 339 -4.44 16.77 -13.35
CA GLU A 339 -5.26 16.99 -14.54
C GLU A 339 -4.48 17.83 -15.57
N ARG A 340 -4.41 17.33 -16.80
CA ARG A 340 -3.84 18.11 -17.90
C ARG A 340 -4.89 19.04 -18.46
N THR A 341 -4.68 20.33 -18.29
CA THR A 341 -5.38 21.31 -19.10
C THR A 341 -4.96 21.10 -20.55
N VAL A 342 -5.86 20.59 -21.37
CA VAL A 342 -5.69 20.60 -22.83
C VAL A 342 -5.55 22.06 -23.24
N ARG A 343 -4.32 22.51 -23.46
CA ARG A 343 -4.13 23.81 -24.12
C ARG A 343 -4.77 23.66 -25.49
N SER A 344 -5.96 24.24 -25.64
CA SER A 344 -6.56 24.41 -26.97
C SER A 344 -5.51 25.11 -27.84
N ALA A 345 -5.06 24.44 -28.87
CA ALA A 345 -4.22 25.07 -29.89
C ALA A 345 -5.01 26.24 -30.42
N ARG A 346 -4.63 27.45 -30.01
CA ARG A 346 -5.08 28.66 -30.75
C ARG A 346 -4.47 28.54 -32.14
N ARG A 347 -5.35 28.34 -33.11
CA ARG A 347 -5.07 28.53 -34.54
C ARG A 347 -4.69 29.99 -34.82
#